data_54669796de455ac425f1571c1c7ef4ea
#
_entry.id   54669796de455ac425f1571c1c7ef4ea
#
_cell.length_a   1.000
_cell.length_b   1.000
_cell.length_c   1.000
_cell.angle_alpha   90.00
_cell.angle_beta   90.00
_cell.angle_gamma   90.00
#
_symmetry.space_group_name_H-M   'P 1'
#
loop_
_entity.id
_entity.type
_entity.pdbx_description
1 polymer ?
#
loop_
_entity_poly.entity_id
_entity_poly.type
_entity_poly.pdbx_seq_one_letter_code
_entity_poly.pdbx_strand_id
1 'polypeptide(L)'
;FIIRKLIDCGGKLSDESENYSLKVCSVQPLKPVDRLHRWPEEDSHDWENEKEVVVTGKNVCNWLIHSYMFFVVFNEDGIINSFSVTSDFYRNKVLYRIPLDAWMEYMDYIASDDIVGMSSHYDPKADDYVFSRKERGKR
;
A
#
# COMPACT_ATOMS: atom_id res chain seq x y z
N PHE A 1 6.18 7.75 -0.21
CA PHE A 1 6.92 8.34 0.92
C PHE A 1 6.08 9.37 1.69
N ILE A 2 5.53 10.37 1.01
CA ILE A 2 4.74 11.45 1.65
C ILE A 2 3.53 10.89 2.42
N ILE A 3 2.75 10.01 1.81
CA ILE A 3 1.58 9.41 2.46
C ILE A 3 1.99 8.68 3.73
N ARG A 4 3.06 7.90 3.67
CA ARG A 4 3.56 7.17 4.84
C ARG A 4 4.00 8.11 5.96
N LYS A 5 4.62 9.25 5.61
CA LYS A 5 4.99 10.29 6.57
C LYS A 5 3.77 10.95 7.20
N LEU A 6 2.74 11.23 6.42
CA LEU A 6 1.48 11.80 6.95
C LEU A 6 0.82 10.85 7.96
N ILE A 7 0.84 9.55 7.69
CA ILE A 7 0.34 8.54 8.62
C ILE A 7 1.16 8.53 9.92
N ASP A 8 2.48 8.54 9.80
CA ASP A 8 3.38 8.46 10.96
C ASP A 8 3.35 9.71 11.86
N CYS A 9 3.07 10.87 11.28
CA CYS A 9 3.10 12.13 12.03
C CYS A 9 1.95 12.29 13.03
N GLY A 10 0.94 11.45 13.02
CA GLY A 10 -0.25 11.57 13.87
C GLY A 10 -0.98 12.91 13.70
N GLY A 11 -2.29 12.92 13.71
CA GLY A 11 -3.08 14.14 13.60
C GLY A 11 -3.09 14.82 12.24
N LYS A 12 -2.48 14.23 11.22
CA LYS A 12 -2.43 14.75 9.84
C LYS A 12 -3.49 14.16 8.93
N LEU A 13 -3.87 12.92 9.18
CA LEU A 13 -4.90 12.22 8.41
C LEU A 13 -6.00 11.72 9.33
N SER A 14 -7.22 11.65 8.80
CA SER A 14 -8.35 11.05 9.49
C SER A 14 -8.12 9.54 9.70
N ASP A 15 -8.85 8.94 10.64
CA ASP A 15 -8.78 7.50 10.89
C ASP A 15 -9.21 6.70 9.64
N GLU A 16 -10.20 7.19 8.91
CA GLU A 16 -10.65 6.57 7.67
C GLU A 16 -9.53 6.53 6.61
N SER A 17 -8.76 7.61 6.48
CA SER A 17 -7.62 7.66 5.56
C SER A 17 -6.47 6.75 6.00
N GLU A 18 -6.16 6.70 7.28
CA GLU A 18 -5.11 5.82 7.81
C GLU A 18 -5.46 4.34 7.63
N ASN A 19 -6.73 3.99 7.66
CA ASN A 19 -7.22 2.62 7.55
C ASN A 19 -7.82 2.29 6.17
N TYR A 20 -7.57 3.14 5.17
CA TYR A 20 -8.08 2.94 3.83
C TYR A 20 -7.59 1.62 3.23
N SER A 21 -8.53 0.85 2.67
CA SER A 21 -8.27 -0.47 2.10
C SER A 21 -8.34 -0.44 0.58
N LEU A 22 -7.47 -1.22 -0.06
CA LEU A 22 -7.45 -1.42 -1.50
C LEU A 22 -7.63 -2.90 -1.81
N LYS A 23 -8.32 -3.18 -2.91
CA LYS A 23 -8.33 -4.52 -3.50
C LYS A 23 -7.16 -4.64 -4.47
N VAL A 24 -6.31 -5.59 -4.23
CA VAL A 24 -5.13 -5.87 -5.05
C VAL A 24 -5.09 -7.36 -5.35
N CYS A 25 -4.17 -7.75 -6.23
CA CYS A 25 -3.97 -9.15 -6.54
C CYS A 25 -2.62 -9.62 -5.98
N SER A 26 -2.55 -10.90 -5.63
CA SER A 26 -1.32 -11.51 -5.14
C SER A 26 -1.01 -12.77 -5.92
N VAL A 27 0.27 -13.00 -6.18
CA VAL A 27 0.78 -14.24 -6.75
C VAL A 27 1.93 -14.76 -5.91
N GLN A 28 2.12 -16.06 -5.92
CA GLN A 28 3.21 -16.70 -5.17
C GLN A 28 4.43 -16.89 -6.05
N PRO A 29 5.65 -16.70 -5.53
CA PRO A 29 6.86 -17.04 -6.25
C PRO A 29 7.00 -18.57 -6.37
N LEU A 30 7.44 -19.03 -7.55
CA LEU A 30 7.75 -20.43 -7.82
C LEU A 30 9.26 -20.68 -7.74
N LYS A 31 10.04 -19.62 -7.79
CA LYS A 31 11.51 -19.64 -7.70
C LYS A 31 11.98 -18.60 -6.69
N PRO A 32 13.18 -18.77 -6.11
CA PRO A 32 13.76 -17.76 -5.24
C PRO A 32 13.89 -16.42 -5.95
N VAL A 33 13.52 -15.35 -5.24
CA VAL A 33 13.70 -13.97 -5.67
C VAL A 33 14.94 -13.42 -4.96
N ASP A 34 15.97 -13.11 -5.71
CA ASP A 34 17.27 -12.62 -5.24
C ASP A 34 17.80 -11.53 -6.17
N ARG A 35 19.01 -11.03 -5.92
CA ARG A 35 19.59 -9.95 -6.71
C ARG A 35 19.75 -10.24 -8.19
N LEU A 36 19.87 -11.53 -8.56
CA LEU A 36 19.99 -11.97 -9.95
C LEU A 36 18.65 -12.38 -10.55
N HIS A 37 17.63 -12.59 -9.73
CA HIS A 37 16.32 -13.11 -10.11
C HIS A 37 15.21 -12.25 -9.52
N ARG A 38 15.17 -10.98 -9.92
CA ARG A 38 14.15 -10.01 -9.45
C ARG A 38 13.41 -9.32 -10.60
N TRP A 39 13.27 -10.04 -11.70
CA TRP A 39 12.47 -9.62 -12.85
C TRP A 39 11.36 -10.63 -13.11
N PRO A 40 10.22 -10.19 -13.66
CA PRO A 40 9.15 -11.12 -13.99
C PRO A 40 9.57 -12.01 -15.16
N GLU A 41 9.52 -13.32 -14.95
CA GLU A 41 9.74 -14.34 -15.97
C GLU A 41 8.51 -15.23 -16.00
N GLU A 42 8.31 -15.94 -17.10
CA GLU A 42 7.13 -16.79 -17.31
C GLU A 42 6.96 -17.83 -16.20
N ASP A 43 8.06 -18.37 -15.69
CA ASP A 43 8.09 -19.41 -14.66
C ASP A 43 8.50 -18.92 -13.27
N SER A 44 8.65 -17.61 -13.09
CA SER A 44 9.11 -17.05 -11.79
C SER A 44 8.03 -17.04 -10.73
N HIS A 45 6.78 -16.88 -11.12
CA HIS A 45 5.64 -16.77 -10.22
C HIS A 45 4.45 -17.55 -10.77
N ASP A 46 3.51 -17.88 -9.90
CA ASP A 46 2.29 -18.60 -10.25
C ASP A 46 1.25 -17.64 -10.84
N TRP A 47 1.52 -17.14 -12.05
CA TRP A 47 0.71 -16.12 -12.72
C TRP A 47 -0.73 -16.56 -13.00
N GLU A 48 -0.97 -17.86 -13.14
CA GLU A 48 -2.30 -18.41 -13.44
C GLU A 48 -3.20 -18.49 -12.21
N ASN A 49 -2.64 -18.43 -11.00
CA ASN A 49 -3.35 -18.55 -9.74
C ASN A 49 -3.31 -17.24 -8.95
N GLU A 50 -3.55 -16.13 -9.62
CA GLU A 50 -3.64 -14.82 -8.98
C GLU A 50 -4.87 -14.77 -8.06
N LYS A 51 -4.69 -14.23 -6.86
CA LYS A 51 -5.75 -14.10 -5.84
C LYS A 51 -6.04 -12.64 -5.56
N GLU A 52 -7.32 -12.29 -5.46
CA GLU A 52 -7.71 -10.97 -4.97
C GLU A 52 -7.61 -10.94 -3.44
N VAL A 53 -6.94 -9.92 -2.93
CA VAL A 53 -6.77 -9.68 -1.50
C VAL A 53 -7.03 -8.22 -1.17
N VAL A 54 -7.42 -7.97 0.07
CA VAL A 54 -7.65 -6.61 0.59
C VAL A 54 -6.45 -6.23 1.46
N VAL A 55 -5.84 -5.09 1.15
CA VAL A 55 -4.69 -4.57 1.88
C VAL A 55 -4.91 -3.11 2.23
N THR A 56 -4.15 -2.59 3.18
CA THR A 56 -4.23 -1.16 3.51
C THR A 56 -3.28 -0.34 2.61
N GLY A 57 -3.63 0.90 2.37
CA GLY A 57 -2.75 1.84 1.67
C GLY A 57 -1.39 1.99 2.37
N LYS A 58 -1.39 1.95 3.70
CA LYS A 58 -0.17 1.95 4.50
C LYS A 58 0.76 0.78 4.14
N ASN A 59 0.22 -0.42 3.97
CA ASN A 59 1.00 -1.59 3.58
C ASN A 59 1.61 -1.41 2.20
N VAL A 60 0.84 -0.91 1.23
CA VAL A 60 1.36 -0.63 -0.12
C VAL A 60 2.49 0.39 -0.06
N CYS A 61 2.33 1.46 0.71
CA CYS A 61 3.40 2.45 0.92
C CYS A 61 4.67 1.81 1.47
N ASN A 62 4.55 0.91 2.45
CA ASN A 62 5.69 0.19 3.01
C ASN A 62 6.38 -0.69 1.97
N TRP A 63 5.63 -1.41 1.15
CA TRP A 63 6.22 -2.23 0.09
C TRP A 63 6.94 -1.41 -0.96
N LEU A 64 6.42 -0.23 -1.30
CA LEU A 64 7.08 0.69 -2.23
C LEU A 64 8.37 1.27 -1.65
N ILE A 65 8.34 1.67 -0.38
CA ILE A 65 9.53 2.21 0.31
C ILE A 65 10.64 1.16 0.42
N HIS A 66 10.27 -0.08 0.73
CA HIS A 66 11.18 -1.20 0.89
C HIS A 66 11.15 -2.17 -0.29
N SER A 67 10.86 -1.67 -1.48
CA SER A 67 10.71 -2.52 -2.66
C SER A 67 12.01 -3.24 -3.02
N TYR A 68 11.90 -4.52 -3.24
CA TYR A 68 12.96 -5.38 -3.73
C TYR A 68 12.77 -5.68 -5.21
N MET A 69 11.53 -5.92 -5.61
CA MET A 69 11.14 -6.13 -6.99
C MET A 69 9.98 -5.19 -7.30
N PHE A 70 10.11 -4.43 -8.36
CA PHE A 70 9.08 -3.48 -8.82
C PHE A 70 9.08 -3.44 -10.33
N PHE A 71 7.89 -3.55 -10.92
CA PHE A 71 7.70 -3.36 -12.37
C PHE A 71 6.27 -2.93 -12.67
N VAL A 72 6.11 -2.27 -13.80
CA VAL A 72 4.80 -1.86 -14.32
C VAL A 72 4.23 -2.94 -15.23
N VAL A 73 2.91 -3.03 -15.28
CA VAL A 73 2.18 -3.97 -16.11
C VAL A 73 1.36 -3.20 -17.13
N PHE A 74 1.52 -3.55 -18.41
CA PHE A 74 0.81 -2.95 -19.52
C PHE A 74 -0.37 -3.83 -19.93
N ASN A 75 -1.47 -3.20 -20.34
CA ASN A 75 -2.58 -3.90 -20.96
C ASN A 75 -2.27 -4.20 -22.45
N GLU A 76 -3.23 -4.82 -23.16
CA GLU A 76 -3.08 -5.18 -24.58
C GLU A 76 -2.87 -3.96 -25.48
N ASP A 77 -3.36 -2.79 -25.07
CA ASP A 77 -3.20 -1.53 -25.83
C ASP A 77 -1.87 -0.82 -25.51
N GLY A 78 -1.00 -1.43 -24.72
CA GLY A 78 0.28 -0.85 -24.30
C GLY A 78 0.17 0.26 -23.26
N ILE A 79 -0.95 0.34 -22.55
CA ILE A 79 -1.19 1.33 -21.51
C ILE A 79 -0.93 0.68 -20.14
N ILE A 80 -0.25 1.40 -19.25
CA ILE A 80 -0.01 0.93 -17.88
C ILE A 80 -1.33 0.82 -17.14
N ASN A 81 -1.66 -0.38 -16.65
CA ASN A 81 -2.87 -0.62 -15.89
C ASN A 81 -2.64 -1.01 -14.44
N SER A 82 -1.42 -1.40 -14.09
CA SER A 82 -1.06 -1.78 -12.73
C SER A 82 0.45 -1.71 -12.53
N PHE A 83 0.87 -1.85 -11.29
CA PHE A 83 2.26 -2.09 -10.95
C PHE A 83 2.35 -3.27 -9.98
N SER A 84 3.46 -4.00 -10.06
CA SER A 84 3.73 -5.12 -9.17
C SER A 84 4.90 -4.79 -8.26
N VAL A 85 4.78 -5.15 -7.01
CA VAL A 85 5.78 -4.85 -5.99
C VAL A 85 5.85 -5.96 -4.95
N THR A 86 7.06 -6.26 -4.50
CA THR A 86 7.30 -7.01 -3.28
C THR A 86 8.45 -6.37 -2.51
N SER A 87 8.36 -6.39 -1.20
CA SER A 87 9.41 -5.89 -0.33
C SER A 87 10.50 -6.94 -0.12
N ASP A 88 11.64 -6.51 0.42
CA ASP A 88 12.71 -7.42 0.80
C ASP A 88 12.21 -8.52 1.75
N PHE A 89 11.33 -8.16 2.69
CA PHE A 89 10.75 -9.12 3.64
C PHE A 89 9.84 -10.16 2.97
N TYR A 90 9.04 -9.75 1.98
CA TYR A 90 8.06 -10.61 1.32
C TYR A 90 8.52 -11.23 0.00
N ARG A 91 9.73 -10.93 -0.47
CA ARG A 91 10.20 -11.33 -1.80
C ARG A 91 10.03 -12.81 -2.17
N ASN A 92 10.20 -13.71 -1.19
CA ASN A 92 10.04 -15.15 -1.38
C ASN A 92 8.69 -15.69 -0.88
N LYS A 93 7.74 -14.80 -0.55
CA LYS A 93 6.43 -15.16 -0.02
C LYS A 93 5.30 -14.78 -0.94
N VAL A 94 5.33 -13.56 -1.48
CA VAL A 94 4.22 -13.00 -2.26
C VAL A 94 4.68 -11.81 -3.10
N LEU A 95 4.10 -11.69 -4.30
CA LEU A 95 4.19 -10.50 -5.14
C LEU A 95 2.79 -9.89 -5.25
N TYR A 96 2.66 -8.61 -5.00
CA TYR A 96 1.38 -7.90 -5.09
C TYR A 96 1.30 -7.11 -6.39
N ARG A 97 0.15 -7.20 -7.07
CA ARG A 97 -0.17 -6.36 -8.21
C ARG A 97 -1.26 -5.38 -7.82
N ILE A 98 -0.93 -4.10 -7.87
CA ILE A 98 -1.81 -3.01 -7.47
C ILE A 98 -2.40 -2.36 -8.74
N PRO A 99 -3.74 -2.42 -8.92
CA PRO A 99 -4.38 -1.72 -10.03
C PRO A 99 -4.11 -0.21 -9.93
N LEU A 100 -3.73 0.40 -11.04
CA LEU A 100 -3.36 1.81 -11.06
C LEU A 100 -4.54 2.72 -10.69
N ASP A 101 -5.75 2.38 -11.12
CA ASP A 101 -6.96 3.12 -10.78
C ASP A 101 -7.24 3.08 -9.27
N ALA A 102 -7.08 1.92 -8.63
CA ALA A 102 -7.23 1.79 -7.18
C ALA A 102 -6.19 2.63 -6.42
N TRP A 103 -4.96 2.65 -6.90
CA TRP A 103 -3.91 3.46 -6.31
C TRP A 103 -4.18 4.97 -6.48
N MET A 104 -4.65 5.39 -7.65
CA MET A 104 -5.01 6.78 -7.91
C MET A 104 -6.20 7.24 -7.06
N GLU A 105 -7.22 6.40 -6.90
CA GLU A 105 -8.35 6.67 -5.98
C GLU A 105 -7.85 6.86 -4.55
N TYR A 106 -6.93 6.01 -4.10
CA TYR A 106 -6.34 6.14 -2.78
C TYR A 106 -5.60 7.47 -2.62
N MET A 107 -4.77 7.84 -3.59
CA MET A 107 -4.05 9.12 -3.55
C MET A 107 -5.02 10.31 -3.51
N ASP A 108 -6.08 10.29 -4.30
CA ASP A 108 -7.11 11.32 -4.30
C ASP A 108 -7.84 11.38 -2.96
N TYR A 109 -8.12 10.23 -2.36
CA TYR A 109 -8.77 10.16 -1.05
C TYR A 109 -7.90 10.80 0.03
N ILE A 110 -6.59 10.51 0.03
CA ILE A 110 -5.63 11.13 0.95
C ILE A 110 -5.52 12.63 0.71
N ALA A 111 -5.40 13.04 -0.55
CA ALA A 111 -5.25 14.46 -0.92
C ALA A 111 -6.47 15.29 -0.55
N SER A 112 -7.64 14.69 -0.51
CA SER A 112 -8.90 15.36 -0.15
C SER A 112 -9.30 15.17 1.31
N ASP A 113 -8.41 14.63 2.13
CA ASP A 113 -8.69 14.40 3.55
C ASP A 113 -8.81 15.73 4.31
N ASP A 114 -9.81 15.78 5.19
CA ASP A 114 -10.08 16.94 6.04
C ASP A 114 -10.58 16.45 7.39
N ILE A 115 -9.85 16.77 8.45
CA ILE A 115 -10.20 16.37 9.81
C ILE A 115 -11.14 17.42 10.39
N VAL A 116 -12.38 17.03 10.66
CA VAL A 116 -13.42 17.91 11.22
C VAL A 116 -13.70 17.67 12.69
N GLY A 117 -13.23 16.56 13.24
CA GLY A 117 -13.38 16.22 14.66
C GLY A 117 -12.18 15.43 15.14
N MET A 118 -11.75 15.71 16.38
CA MET A 118 -10.56 15.08 16.94
C MET A 118 -10.74 14.89 18.44
N SER A 119 -10.38 13.72 18.94
CA SER A 119 -10.30 13.41 20.36
C SER A 119 -8.89 12.96 20.71
N SER A 120 -8.41 13.42 21.87
CA SER A 120 -7.08 13.05 22.36
C SER A 120 -7.12 12.73 23.84
N HIS A 121 -6.14 11.98 24.30
CA HIS A 121 -5.93 11.70 25.71
C HIS A 121 -4.43 11.64 26.01
N TYR A 122 -4.09 11.90 27.26
CA TYR A 122 -2.70 11.79 27.70
C TYR A 122 -2.31 10.30 27.88
N ASP A 123 -1.21 9.91 27.28
CA ASP A 123 -0.64 8.58 27.44
C ASP A 123 0.64 8.68 28.29
N PRO A 124 0.63 8.15 29.54
CA PRO A 124 1.81 8.20 30.41
C PRO A 124 3.01 7.45 29.86
N LYS A 125 2.79 6.41 29.01
CA LYS A 125 3.88 5.64 28.42
C LYS A 125 4.63 6.42 27.34
N ALA A 126 3.90 7.23 26.57
CA ALA A 126 4.47 8.10 25.56
C ALA A 126 4.91 9.45 26.13
N ASP A 127 4.49 9.78 27.36
CA ASP A 127 4.64 11.11 27.99
C ASP A 127 4.18 12.23 27.06
N ASP A 128 3.04 12.01 26.41
CA ASP A 128 2.46 12.95 25.44
C ASP A 128 0.96 12.68 25.25
N TYR A 129 0.30 13.58 24.53
CA TYR A 129 -1.08 13.39 24.10
C TYR A 129 -1.12 12.58 22.80
N VAL A 130 -1.98 11.57 22.78
CA VAL A 130 -2.22 10.73 21.60
C VAL A 130 -3.66 10.89 21.13
N PHE A 131 -3.87 10.80 19.83
CA PHE A 131 -5.20 10.91 19.24
C PHE A 131 -5.94 9.58 19.34
N SER A 132 -7.12 9.61 19.96
CA SER A 132 -8.02 8.45 20.05
C SER A 132 -9.02 8.39 18.89
N ARG A 133 -9.32 9.53 18.27
CA ARG A 133 -10.24 9.64 17.15
C ARG A 133 -9.93 10.88 16.32
N LYS A 134 -9.93 10.70 15.00
CA LYS A 134 -9.79 11.77 14.01
C LYS A 134 -10.84 11.56 12.92
N GLU A 135 -11.84 12.42 12.92
CA GLU A 135 -13.03 12.27 12.09
C GLU A 135 -12.88 13.00 10.76
N ARG A 136 -13.13 12.29 9.67
CA ARG A 136 -13.08 12.84 8.32
C ARG A 136 -14.32 13.65 8.02
N GLY A 137 -14.16 14.80 7.35
CA GLY A 137 -15.25 15.58 6.79
C GLY A 137 -15.98 14.84 5.68
N LYS A 138 -17.29 15.01 5.63
CA LYS A 138 -18.13 14.48 4.52
C LYS A 138 -18.06 15.46 3.35
N ARG A 139 -17.91 14.91 2.17
CA ARG A 139 -17.98 15.67 0.93
C ARG A 139 -19.19 15.27 0.11
#